data_93c5c034eb1782965d7ff2d47463b384
#
_entry.id   93c5c034eb1782965d7ff2d47463b384
#
_cell.length_a   1.000
_cell.length_b   1.000
_cell.length_c   1.000
_cell.angle_alpha   90.00
_cell.angle_beta   90.00
_cell.angle_gamma   90.00
#
_symmetry.space_group_name_H-M   'P 1'
#
loop_
_entity.id
_entity.type
_entity.pdbx_description
1 polymer ?
#
loop_
_entity_poly.entity_id
_entity_poly.type
_entity_poly.pdbx_seq_one_letter_code
_entity_poly.pdbx_strand_id
1 'polypeptide(L)'
;MKKNLIATIYLKNGKLVSGFNDYTEQDDLMERIRLYNDNGIDKIYLFDLSDNDAEHELNLHTMKEINRVSEIPVYAGGNINRLEDIKKILYAGCKKAILNPVKDVTAQLSKEGAMRFGKETLALSIHNVDLFFKQKEAVENNTSELIVLDPALMGTLGNVTDMSYSMILTETDNESICKALQSDDTINGISSKTISAPDTDIMALKAYLKEQDIETGHLETSCEWSEFKLNSDGMIPVIVQDYKTNDVLMLAYMNEEAFYTTLSLGKMTYYSRSRNELWTKGMTSGHYQYVKALSIDC
;
A
#
# COMPACT_ATOMS: atom_id res chain seq x y z
N MET A 1 15.85 2.46 4.32
CA MET A 1 14.60 3.02 3.71
C MET A 1 13.45 2.08 4.02
N LYS A 2 12.33 2.59 4.56
CA LYS A 2 11.15 1.76 4.85
C LYS A 2 10.61 1.15 3.57
N LYS A 3 10.31 -0.15 3.59
CA LYS A 3 9.75 -0.91 2.47
C LYS A 3 8.23 -0.89 2.54
N ASN A 4 7.56 -0.85 1.38
CA ASN A 4 6.11 -0.82 1.30
C ASN A 4 5.56 -2.19 0.91
N LEU A 5 4.49 -2.64 1.57
CA LEU A 5 3.66 -3.76 1.12
C LEU A 5 2.51 -3.20 0.30
N ILE A 6 2.43 -3.63 -0.96
CA ILE A 6 1.61 -2.98 -1.98
C ILE A 6 0.55 -3.95 -2.48
N ALA A 7 -0.71 -3.55 -2.44
CA ALA A 7 -1.78 -4.31 -3.09
C ALA A 7 -1.88 -3.93 -4.57
N THR A 8 -2.12 -4.91 -5.43
CA THR A 8 -2.38 -4.67 -6.85
C THR A 8 -3.83 -4.99 -7.20
N ILE A 9 -4.47 -4.08 -7.91
CA ILE A 9 -5.84 -4.14 -8.40
C ILE A 9 -5.82 -4.08 -9.93
N TYR A 10 -6.60 -4.94 -10.56
CA TYR A 10 -6.83 -4.93 -12.00
C TYR A 10 -8.29 -4.62 -12.28
N LEU A 11 -8.55 -3.59 -13.09
CA LEU A 11 -9.88 -3.18 -13.48
C LEU A 11 -10.19 -3.52 -14.93
N LYS A 12 -11.32 -4.18 -15.15
CA LYS A 12 -11.91 -4.45 -16.45
C LYS A 12 -13.41 -4.13 -16.38
N ASN A 13 -13.92 -3.29 -17.26
CA ASN A 13 -15.32 -2.89 -17.26
C ASN A 13 -15.86 -2.39 -15.89
N GLY A 14 -15.05 -1.62 -15.16
CA GLY A 14 -15.40 -1.10 -13.84
C GLY A 14 -15.38 -2.13 -12.71
N LYS A 15 -14.95 -3.37 -12.97
CA LYS A 15 -14.94 -4.47 -12.01
C LYS A 15 -13.53 -4.91 -11.68
N LEU A 16 -13.34 -5.45 -10.48
CA LEU A 16 -12.12 -6.11 -10.05
C LEU A 16 -11.98 -7.45 -10.77
N VAL A 17 -10.80 -7.70 -11.37
CA VAL A 17 -10.47 -8.97 -12.01
C VAL A 17 -9.14 -9.54 -11.50
N SER A 18 -8.87 -10.82 -11.78
CA SER A 18 -7.75 -11.57 -11.21
C SER A 18 -6.37 -11.08 -11.68
N GLY A 19 -6.23 -10.54 -12.89
CA GLY A 19 -4.91 -10.16 -13.40
C GLY A 19 -4.86 -9.73 -14.86
N PHE A 20 -3.66 -9.47 -15.37
CA PHE A 20 -3.45 -9.00 -16.75
C PHE A 20 -4.01 -9.91 -17.83
N ASN A 21 -4.00 -11.24 -17.63
CA ASN A 21 -4.47 -12.23 -18.60
C ASN A 21 -5.57 -13.13 -18.04
N ASP A 22 -6.14 -12.75 -16.86
CA ASP A 22 -7.22 -13.48 -16.22
C ASP A 22 -8.29 -12.46 -15.79
N TYR A 23 -9.38 -12.41 -16.56
CA TYR A 23 -10.48 -11.47 -16.34
C TYR A 23 -11.60 -12.07 -15.50
N THR A 24 -11.32 -13.12 -14.73
CA THR A 24 -12.28 -13.65 -13.75
C THR A 24 -12.60 -12.57 -12.75
N GLU A 25 -13.89 -12.20 -12.66
CA GLU A 25 -14.36 -11.21 -11.70
C GLU A 25 -14.13 -11.68 -10.27
N GLN A 26 -13.71 -10.75 -9.43
CA GLN A 26 -13.46 -10.95 -8.00
C GLN A 26 -14.59 -10.30 -7.20
N ASP A 27 -14.57 -10.53 -5.88
CA ASP A 27 -15.54 -10.01 -4.93
C ASP A 27 -15.62 -8.47 -4.90
N ASP A 28 -16.49 -7.93 -4.04
CA ASP A 28 -16.76 -6.50 -3.89
C ASP A 28 -15.48 -5.67 -3.75
N LEU A 29 -15.22 -4.87 -4.78
CA LEU A 29 -14.05 -4.01 -4.87
C LEU A 29 -13.99 -2.99 -3.72
N MET A 30 -15.12 -2.41 -3.32
CA MET A 30 -15.13 -1.38 -2.29
C MET A 30 -14.91 -1.97 -0.90
N GLU A 31 -15.38 -3.18 -0.65
CA GLU A 31 -15.06 -3.93 0.56
C GLU A 31 -13.56 -4.27 0.61
N ARG A 32 -12.97 -4.66 -0.53
CA ARG A 32 -11.53 -4.91 -0.66
C ARG A 32 -10.69 -3.66 -0.34
N ILE A 33 -11.10 -2.48 -0.79
CA ILE A 33 -10.41 -1.21 -0.46
C ILE A 33 -10.49 -0.90 1.03
N ARG A 34 -11.66 -1.10 1.66
CA ARG A 34 -11.80 -0.91 3.12
C ARG A 34 -10.89 -1.86 3.89
N LEU A 35 -10.83 -3.12 3.46
CA LEU A 35 -9.94 -4.10 4.05
C LEU A 35 -8.46 -3.65 3.96
N TYR A 36 -8.03 -3.15 2.81
CA TYR A 36 -6.66 -2.65 2.65
C TYR A 36 -6.35 -1.44 3.55
N ASN A 37 -7.32 -0.53 3.74
CA ASN A 37 -7.17 0.57 4.68
C ASN A 37 -6.90 0.08 6.11
N ASP A 38 -7.50 -1.04 6.50
CA ASP A 38 -7.49 -1.55 7.87
C ASP A 38 -6.37 -2.58 8.11
N ASN A 39 -5.94 -3.27 7.07
CA ASN A 39 -5.00 -4.39 7.18
C ASN A 39 -3.51 -3.99 7.10
N GLY A 40 -3.19 -2.71 6.94
CA GLY A 40 -1.81 -2.22 6.94
C GLY A 40 -1.12 -2.24 5.59
N ILE A 41 -1.85 -2.32 4.48
CA ILE A 41 -1.32 -2.07 3.13
C ILE A 41 -0.84 -0.61 3.03
N ASP A 42 0.33 -0.41 2.41
CA ASP A 42 0.97 0.91 2.35
C ASP A 42 0.62 1.69 1.07
N LYS A 43 0.35 0.99 -0.05
CA LYS A 43 -0.01 1.56 -1.36
C LYS A 43 -0.94 0.62 -2.13
N ILE A 44 -1.67 1.17 -3.09
CA ILE A 44 -2.43 0.39 -4.08
C ILE A 44 -1.90 0.73 -5.47
N TYR A 45 -1.53 -0.30 -6.26
CA TYR A 45 -1.35 -0.19 -7.70
C TYR A 45 -2.61 -0.65 -8.41
N LEU A 46 -3.09 0.19 -9.31
CA LEU A 46 -4.31 -0.07 -10.07
C LEU A 46 -3.98 -0.06 -11.57
N PHE A 47 -4.28 -1.17 -12.24
CA PHE A 47 -4.08 -1.31 -13.68
C PHE A 47 -5.42 -1.37 -14.41
N ASP A 48 -5.61 -0.41 -15.29
CA ASP A 48 -6.75 -0.33 -16.20
C ASP A 48 -6.50 -1.24 -17.42
N LEU A 49 -7.31 -2.28 -17.53
CA LEU A 49 -7.25 -3.30 -18.59
C LEU A 49 -8.33 -3.09 -19.66
N SER A 50 -8.79 -1.88 -19.85
CA SER A 50 -9.80 -1.56 -20.87
C SER A 50 -9.26 -1.76 -22.27
N ASP A 51 -10.11 -2.27 -23.18
CA ASP A 51 -9.79 -2.50 -24.59
C ASP A 51 -10.18 -1.31 -25.48
N ASN A 52 -11.01 -0.38 -24.95
CA ASN A 52 -11.54 0.75 -25.69
C ASN A 52 -11.83 1.95 -24.77
N ASP A 53 -12.11 3.11 -25.37
CA ASP A 53 -12.35 4.36 -24.65
C ASP A 53 -13.57 4.30 -23.71
N ALA A 54 -14.63 3.58 -24.06
CA ALA A 54 -15.84 3.48 -23.23
C ALA A 54 -15.55 2.70 -21.94
N GLU A 55 -14.81 1.62 -22.03
CA GLU A 55 -14.34 0.85 -20.86
C GLU A 55 -13.37 1.66 -20.01
N HIS A 56 -12.47 2.43 -20.65
CA HIS A 56 -11.54 3.32 -19.97
C HIS A 56 -12.29 4.38 -19.13
N GLU A 57 -13.30 5.04 -19.69
CA GLU A 57 -14.12 6.01 -18.95
C GLU A 57 -14.86 5.35 -17.77
N LEU A 58 -15.35 4.13 -17.92
CA LEU A 58 -15.95 3.38 -16.83
C LEU A 58 -14.93 3.06 -15.72
N ASN A 59 -13.72 2.61 -16.08
CA ASN A 59 -12.66 2.36 -15.13
C ASN A 59 -12.18 3.64 -14.42
N LEU A 60 -12.14 4.79 -15.11
CA LEU A 60 -11.86 6.10 -14.49
C LEU A 60 -12.93 6.49 -13.45
N HIS A 61 -14.21 6.20 -13.73
CA HIS A 61 -15.27 6.39 -12.75
C HIS A 61 -15.03 5.53 -11.51
N THR A 62 -14.74 4.25 -11.70
CA THR A 62 -14.41 3.32 -10.60
C THR A 62 -13.17 3.76 -9.82
N MET A 63 -12.11 4.26 -10.48
CA MET A 63 -10.94 4.84 -9.81
C MET A 63 -11.32 5.99 -8.89
N LYS A 64 -12.26 6.84 -9.31
CA LYS A 64 -12.75 7.95 -8.49
C LYS A 64 -13.50 7.45 -7.25
N GLU A 65 -14.31 6.41 -7.37
CA GLU A 65 -14.99 5.78 -6.23
C GLU A 65 -13.98 5.11 -5.28
N ILE A 66 -12.97 4.42 -5.81
CA ILE A 66 -11.86 3.85 -5.01
C ILE A 66 -11.18 4.95 -4.19
N ASN A 67 -10.81 6.07 -4.81
CA ASN A 67 -10.10 7.15 -4.11
C ASN A 67 -10.96 7.89 -3.08
N ARG A 68 -12.29 7.81 -3.16
CA ARG A 68 -13.19 8.32 -2.11
C ARG A 68 -13.19 7.44 -0.85
N VAL A 69 -12.94 6.16 -1.00
CA VAL A 69 -12.94 5.17 0.09
C VAL A 69 -11.53 4.91 0.61
N SER A 70 -10.53 4.97 -0.27
CA SER A 70 -9.14 4.69 0.08
C SER A 70 -8.55 5.76 0.99
N GLU A 71 -7.92 5.33 2.07
CA GLU A 71 -7.11 6.15 2.99
C GLU A 71 -5.61 6.05 2.68
N ILE A 72 -5.25 5.12 1.79
CA ILE A 72 -3.88 4.87 1.34
C ILE A 72 -3.69 5.32 -0.11
N PRO A 73 -2.48 5.71 -0.53
CA PRO A 73 -2.24 6.26 -1.86
C PRO A 73 -2.48 5.22 -2.96
N VAL A 74 -3.24 5.63 -3.98
CA VAL A 74 -3.51 4.84 -5.19
C VAL A 74 -2.67 5.38 -6.34
N TYR A 75 -1.92 4.51 -7.01
CA TYR A 75 -1.21 4.79 -8.26
C TYR A 75 -1.90 4.03 -9.37
N ALA A 76 -2.24 4.69 -10.47
CA ALA A 76 -3.00 4.03 -11.53
C ALA A 76 -2.32 4.15 -12.89
N GLY A 77 -2.43 3.10 -13.70
CA GLY A 77 -1.91 3.02 -15.05
C GLY A 77 -2.77 2.17 -15.96
N GLY A 78 -2.40 2.13 -17.22
CA GLY A 78 -3.17 1.49 -18.29
C GLY A 78 -3.87 2.53 -19.15
N ASN A 79 -3.92 2.27 -20.45
CA ASN A 79 -4.55 3.14 -21.46
C ASN A 79 -4.12 4.62 -21.51
N ILE A 80 -2.94 4.95 -20.98
CA ILE A 80 -2.38 6.30 -21.08
C ILE A 80 -1.75 6.47 -22.47
N ASN A 81 -2.35 7.30 -23.33
CA ASN A 81 -1.91 7.57 -24.68
C ASN A 81 -1.61 9.07 -24.93
N ARG A 82 -2.14 9.94 -24.08
CA ARG A 82 -2.03 11.40 -24.21
C ARG A 82 -2.02 12.06 -22.84
N LEU A 83 -1.62 13.31 -22.79
CA LEU A 83 -1.52 14.11 -21.55
C LEU A 83 -2.86 14.22 -20.81
N GLU A 84 -3.98 14.21 -21.54
CA GLU A 84 -5.32 14.24 -20.95
C GLU A 84 -5.63 12.98 -20.12
N ASP A 85 -5.10 11.81 -20.50
CA ASP A 85 -5.31 10.57 -19.75
C ASP A 85 -4.57 10.62 -18.41
N ILE A 86 -3.33 11.18 -18.38
CA ILE A 86 -2.61 11.47 -17.12
C ILE A 86 -3.47 12.38 -16.22
N LYS A 87 -3.98 13.48 -16.78
CA LYS A 87 -4.81 14.42 -16.05
C LYS A 87 -6.05 13.75 -15.46
N LYS A 88 -6.76 12.92 -16.23
CA LYS A 88 -7.97 12.21 -15.77
C LYS A 88 -7.67 11.29 -14.58
N ILE A 89 -6.57 10.53 -14.63
CA ILE A 89 -6.12 9.66 -13.55
C ILE A 89 -5.84 10.47 -12.27
N LEU A 90 -5.07 11.56 -12.38
CA LEU A 90 -4.75 12.41 -11.23
C LEU A 90 -6.02 13.10 -10.67
N TYR A 91 -6.94 13.53 -11.53
CA TYR A 91 -8.20 14.16 -11.11
C TYR A 91 -9.23 13.15 -10.58
N ALA A 92 -9.07 11.86 -10.89
CA ALA A 92 -9.80 10.80 -10.20
C ALA A 92 -9.32 10.58 -8.75
N GLY A 93 -8.26 11.28 -8.31
CA GLY A 93 -7.70 11.23 -6.96
C GLY A 93 -6.47 10.36 -6.82
N CYS A 94 -5.99 9.73 -7.90
CA CYS A 94 -4.78 8.92 -7.86
C CYS A 94 -3.55 9.80 -7.57
N LYS A 95 -2.65 9.29 -6.74
CA LYS A 95 -1.43 9.99 -6.33
C LYS A 95 -0.41 10.06 -7.47
N LYS A 96 -0.34 9.01 -8.30
CA LYS A 96 0.54 8.94 -9.47
C LYS A 96 -0.14 8.26 -10.64
N ALA A 97 0.23 8.71 -11.85
CA ALA A 97 -0.04 8.02 -13.10
C ALA A 97 1.15 7.10 -13.46
N ILE A 98 0.87 5.82 -13.76
CA ILE A 98 1.88 4.81 -14.12
C ILE A 98 1.96 4.74 -15.64
N LEU A 99 3.05 5.22 -16.21
CA LEU A 99 3.32 5.18 -17.65
C LEU A 99 3.87 3.82 -18.07
N ASN A 100 3.65 3.44 -19.34
CA ASN A 100 4.15 2.19 -19.91
C ASN A 100 5.13 2.47 -21.05
N PRO A 101 6.42 2.06 -20.95
CA PRO A 101 7.45 2.37 -21.95
C PRO A 101 7.31 1.61 -23.27
N VAL A 102 6.39 0.65 -23.37
CA VAL A 102 6.09 -0.05 -24.64
C VAL A 102 5.56 0.92 -25.70
N LYS A 103 4.94 2.04 -25.26
CA LYS A 103 4.39 3.03 -26.16
C LYS A 103 5.47 4.05 -26.55
N ASP A 104 5.65 4.30 -27.84
CA ASP A 104 6.65 5.25 -28.35
C ASP A 104 6.46 6.68 -27.84
N VAL A 105 5.22 7.02 -27.49
CA VAL A 105 4.86 8.34 -26.95
C VAL A 105 5.27 8.56 -25.48
N THR A 106 5.71 7.52 -24.76
CA THR A 106 5.94 7.59 -23.31
C THR A 106 7.03 8.57 -22.92
N ALA A 107 8.13 8.66 -23.68
CA ALA A 107 9.20 9.63 -23.40
C ALA A 107 8.69 11.08 -23.49
N GLN A 108 7.88 11.38 -24.49
CA GLN A 108 7.26 12.70 -24.63
C GLN A 108 6.22 12.95 -23.53
N LEU A 109 5.34 12.00 -23.26
CA LEU A 109 4.31 12.10 -22.23
C LEU A 109 4.91 12.26 -20.84
N SER A 110 6.02 11.59 -20.53
CA SER A 110 6.70 11.75 -19.23
C SER A 110 7.19 13.19 -19.05
N LYS A 111 7.80 13.78 -20.10
CA LYS A 111 8.27 15.17 -20.09
C LYS A 111 7.11 16.18 -19.94
N GLU A 112 6.08 16.04 -20.76
CA GLU A 112 4.91 16.94 -20.72
C GLU A 112 4.16 16.81 -19.39
N GLY A 113 3.99 15.58 -18.91
CA GLY A 113 3.35 15.29 -17.63
C GLY A 113 4.14 15.87 -16.45
N ALA A 114 5.46 15.68 -16.42
CA ALA A 114 6.33 16.22 -15.39
C ALA A 114 6.31 17.77 -15.37
N MET A 115 6.33 18.40 -16.54
CA MET A 115 6.23 19.86 -16.65
C MET A 115 4.90 20.41 -16.14
N ARG A 116 3.81 19.67 -16.32
CA ARG A 116 2.45 20.15 -15.99
C ARG A 116 2.01 19.77 -14.58
N PHE A 117 2.36 18.60 -14.11
CA PHE A 117 1.85 18.03 -12.87
C PHE A 117 2.93 17.74 -11.82
N GLY A 118 4.21 17.86 -12.20
CA GLY A 118 5.35 17.49 -11.37
C GLY A 118 5.77 16.03 -11.57
N LYS A 119 7.09 15.75 -11.60
CA LYS A 119 7.62 14.40 -11.79
C LYS A 119 7.22 13.43 -10.67
N GLU A 120 6.94 13.95 -9.48
CA GLU A 120 6.50 13.20 -8.31
C GLU A 120 5.12 12.57 -8.50
N THR A 121 4.33 13.03 -9.49
CA THR A 121 3.03 12.48 -9.85
C THR A 121 3.11 11.38 -10.92
N LEU A 122 4.31 11.06 -11.38
CA LEU A 122 4.53 10.06 -12.43
C LEU A 122 5.40 8.91 -11.93
N ALA A 123 5.00 7.69 -12.32
CA ALA A 123 5.77 6.45 -12.19
C ALA A 123 5.88 5.76 -13.56
N LEU A 124 6.84 4.85 -13.72
CA LEU A 124 6.98 4.05 -14.93
C LEU A 124 6.92 2.56 -14.59
N SER A 125 6.09 1.80 -15.32
CA SER A 125 6.11 0.34 -15.24
C SER A 125 7.14 -0.26 -16.18
N ILE A 126 7.88 -1.29 -15.76
CA ILE A 126 8.92 -1.94 -16.54
C ILE A 126 8.69 -3.45 -16.52
N HIS A 127 8.68 -4.07 -17.71
CA HIS A 127 8.69 -5.52 -17.88
C HIS A 127 9.87 -6.00 -18.75
N ASN A 128 10.70 -5.08 -19.23
CA ASN A 128 11.87 -5.35 -20.05
C ASN A 128 12.91 -4.25 -19.85
N VAL A 129 14.14 -4.64 -19.52
CA VAL A 129 15.25 -3.71 -19.27
C VAL A 129 15.65 -2.94 -20.54
N ASP A 130 15.59 -3.56 -21.71
CA ASP A 130 15.96 -2.89 -22.98
C ASP A 130 15.03 -1.71 -23.28
N LEU A 131 13.74 -1.84 -22.94
CA LEU A 131 12.77 -0.74 -23.08
C LEU A 131 13.08 0.41 -22.12
N PHE A 132 13.53 0.10 -20.92
CA PHE A 132 13.98 1.11 -19.96
C PHE A 132 15.21 1.84 -20.51
N PHE A 133 16.24 1.13 -20.98
CA PHE A 133 17.45 1.74 -21.52
C PHE A 133 17.19 2.68 -22.69
N LYS A 134 16.26 2.33 -23.59
CA LYS A 134 15.89 3.20 -24.74
C LYS A 134 15.35 4.56 -24.30
N GLN A 135 14.75 4.65 -23.12
CA GLN A 135 14.09 5.85 -22.62
C GLN A 135 14.68 6.34 -21.30
N LYS A 136 15.81 5.78 -20.86
CA LYS A 136 16.37 5.94 -19.51
C LYS A 136 16.45 7.43 -19.10
N GLU A 137 17.14 8.25 -19.89
CA GLU A 137 17.32 9.69 -19.58
C GLU A 137 16.00 10.44 -19.44
N ALA A 138 15.05 10.18 -20.36
CA ALA A 138 13.74 10.82 -20.30
C ALA A 138 12.95 10.38 -19.06
N VAL A 139 13.05 9.12 -18.70
CA VAL A 139 12.33 8.53 -17.54
C VAL A 139 12.92 9.03 -16.22
N GLU A 140 14.23 8.93 -16.03
CA GLU A 140 14.90 9.33 -14.77
C GLU A 140 14.71 10.83 -14.47
N ASN A 141 14.65 11.66 -15.50
CA ASN A 141 14.43 13.10 -15.33
C ASN A 141 12.97 13.46 -15.02
N ASN A 142 12.00 12.66 -15.51
CA ASN A 142 10.60 13.04 -15.55
C ASN A 142 9.67 12.12 -14.73
N THR A 143 10.16 11.04 -14.13
CA THR A 143 9.40 10.18 -13.23
C THR A 143 10.09 10.03 -11.88
N SER A 144 9.38 9.62 -10.86
CA SER A 144 9.90 9.55 -9.49
C SER A 144 10.04 8.13 -8.95
N GLU A 145 9.51 7.13 -9.63
CA GLU A 145 9.48 5.74 -9.16
C GLU A 145 9.32 4.78 -10.32
N LEU A 146 9.99 3.62 -10.22
CA LEU A 146 9.82 2.52 -11.16
C LEU A 146 8.97 1.41 -10.54
N ILE A 147 8.18 0.73 -11.37
CA ILE A 147 7.36 -0.43 -10.98
C ILE A 147 7.74 -1.59 -11.88
N VAL A 148 8.41 -2.58 -11.34
CA VAL A 148 8.92 -3.73 -12.08
C VAL A 148 7.86 -4.81 -12.15
N LEU A 149 7.44 -5.16 -13.35
CA LEU A 149 6.38 -6.15 -13.60
C LEU A 149 6.94 -7.56 -13.86
N ASP A 150 8.23 -7.68 -14.19
CA ASP A 150 8.89 -8.96 -14.47
C ASP A 150 9.83 -9.34 -13.32
N PRO A 151 9.49 -10.38 -12.53
CA PRO A 151 10.36 -10.85 -11.44
C PRO A 151 11.77 -11.26 -11.87
N ALA A 152 11.99 -11.60 -13.14
CA ALA A 152 13.32 -11.94 -13.66
C ALA A 152 14.31 -10.75 -13.63
N LEU A 153 13.81 -9.52 -13.44
CA LEU A 153 14.62 -8.31 -13.32
C LEU A 153 15.10 -8.05 -11.87
N MET A 154 14.76 -8.91 -10.93
CA MET A 154 15.15 -8.78 -9.52
C MET A 154 16.68 -8.74 -9.38
N GLY A 155 17.20 -7.76 -8.62
CA GLY A 155 18.63 -7.58 -8.38
C GLY A 155 19.45 -7.06 -9.57
N THR A 156 18.80 -6.76 -10.71
CA THR A 156 19.50 -6.22 -11.89
C THR A 156 19.46 -4.71 -11.99
N LEU A 157 18.36 -4.09 -11.54
CA LEU A 157 18.11 -2.66 -11.73
C LEU A 157 18.98 -1.77 -10.86
N GLY A 158 19.33 -2.16 -9.64
CA GLY A 158 20.21 -1.37 -8.78
C GLY A 158 21.62 -1.12 -9.35
N ASN A 159 22.05 -1.94 -10.30
CA ASN A 159 23.30 -1.71 -11.05
C ASN A 159 23.12 -0.77 -12.26
N VAL A 160 21.88 -0.39 -12.56
CA VAL A 160 21.51 0.31 -13.79
C VAL A 160 21.00 1.70 -13.53
N THR A 161 20.32 1.92 -12.40
CA THR A 161 19.71 3.18 -12.02
C THR A 161 19.70 3.36 -10.50
N ASP A 162 19.82 4.59 -10.04
CA ASP A 162 19.67 4.97 -8.63
C ASP A 162 18.19 5.24 -8.25
N MET A 163 17.27 5.10 -9.21
CA MET A 163 15.84 5.27 -8.94
C MET A 163 15.34 4.17 -8.02
N SER A 164 14.56 4.54 -7.02
CA SER A 164 13.85 3.56 -6.22
C SER A 164 12.80 2.84 -7.06
N TYR A 165 12.65 1.55 -6.84
CA TYR A 165 11.64 0.75 -7.53
C TYR A 165 10.88 -0.18 -6.60
N SER A 166 9.67 -0.51 -7.00
CA SER A 166 8.89 -1.60 -6.41
C SER A 166 8.75 -2.75 -7.40
N MET A 167 8.50 -3.94 -6.89
CA MET A 167 8.38 -5.14 -7.72
C MET A 167 7.01 -5.80 -7.53
N ILE A 168 6.42 -6.28 -8.62
CA ILE A 168 5.23 -7.12 -8.60
C ILE A 168 5.66 -8.56 -8.83
N LEU A 169 5.52 -9.39 -7.81
CA LEU A 169 5.78 -10.83 -7.87
C LEU A 169 4.49 -11.59 -8.19
N THR A 170 4.62 -12.83 -8.61
CA THR A 170 3.49 -13.74 -8.80
C THR A 170 2.93 -14.22 -7.45
N GLU A 171 2.98 -15.50 -7.15
CA GLU A 171 2.64 -16.06 -5.85
C GLU A 171 3.91 -16.18 -5.00
N THR A 172 3.84 -15.81 -3.71
CA THR A 172 5.02 -15.76 -2.86
C THR A 172 4.67 -16.11 -1.42
N ASP A 173 5.57 -16.83 -0.76
CA ASP A 173 5.60 -16.97 0.69
C ASP A 173 6.40 -15.84 1.35
N ASN A 174 6.38 -15.77 2.66
CA ASN A 174 7.07 -14.74 3.44
C ASN A 174 8.59 -14.75 3.19
N GLU A 175 9.20 -15.91 3.01
CA GLU A 175 10.63 -16.04 2.76
C GLU A 175 11.03 -15.46 1.41
N SER A 176 10.23 -15.72 0.37
CA SER A 176 10.43 -15.16 -0.98
C SER A 176 10.26 -13.64 -1.00
N ILE A 177 9.28 -13.12 -0.26
CA ILE A 177 9.08 -11.67 -0.09
C ILE A 177 10.30 -11.05 0.60
N CYS A 178 10.79 -11.66 1.66
CA CYS A 178 11.97 -11.22 2.40
C CYS A 178 13.20 -11.17 1.49
N LYS A 179 13.51 -12.27 0.78
CA LYS A 179 14.62 -12.36 -0.16
C LYS A 179 14.55 -11.30 -1.27
N ALA A 180 13.36 -11.07 -1.80
CA ALA A 180 13.17 -10.04 -2.82
C ALA A 180 13.47 -8.64 -2.27
N LEU A 181 12.97 -8.29 -1.08
CA LEU A 181 13.24 -7.00 -0.45
C LEU A 181 14.70 -6.77 -0.07
N GLN A 182 15.46 -7.84 0.18
CA GLN A 182 16.89 -7.80 0.51
C GLN A 182 17.81 -7.86 -0.72
N SER A 183 17.27 -8.17 -1.90
CA SER A 183 18.07 -8.39 -3.11
C SER A 183 18.72 -7.11 -3.66
N ASP A 184 18.19 -5.94 -3.30
CA ASP A 184 18.65 -4.65 -3.79
C ASP A 184 18.20 -3.52 -2.84
N ASP A 185 19.12 -2.64 -2.46
CA ASP A 185 18.84 -1.53 -1.54
C ASP A 185 17.88 -0.48 -2.14
N THR A 186 17.79 -0.38 -3.47
CA THR A 186 16.91 0.54 -4.17
C THR A 186 15.45 0.08 -4.25
N ILE A 187 15.17 -1.19 -3.90
CA ILE A 187 13.78 -1.69 -3.77
C ILE A 187 13.09 -0.93 -2.64
N ASN A 188 11.99 -0.25 -2.96
CA ASN A 188 11.19 0.50 -1.99
C ASN A 188 9.87 -0.19 -1.60
N GLY A 189 9.51 -1.29 -2.28
CA GLY A 189 8.30 -2.03 -1.97
C GLY A 189 8.08 -3.25 -2.85
N ILE A 190 7.12 -4.04 -2.45
CA ILE A 190 6.77 -5.29 -3.13
C ILE A 190 5.25 -5.47 -3.16
N SER A 191 4.79 -6.01 -4.26
CA SER A 191 3.42 -6.50 -4.42
C SER A 191 3.44 -7.96 -4.86
N SER A 192 2.42 -8.71 -4.47
CA SER A 192 2.16 -10.05 -4.97
C SER A 192 0.68 -10.38 -4.90
N LYS A 193 0.27 -11.48 -5.52
CA LYS A 193 -1.08 -12.01 -5.38
C LYS A 193 -1.40 -12.32 -3.92
N THR A 194 -0.44 -12.87 -3.17
CA THR A 194 -0.55 -13.14 -1.73
C THR A 194 -0.79 -11.85 -0.94
N ILE A 195 0.05 -10.80 -1.13
CA ILE A 195 -0.12 -9.50 -0.45
C ILE A 195 -1.48 -8.87 -0.78
N SER A 196 -1.97 -9.06 -2.00
CA SER A 196 -3.24 -8.49 -2.48
C SER A 196 -4.47 -9.32 -2.08
N ALA A 197 -4.28 -10.52 -1.52
CA ALA A 197 -5.37 -11.40 -1.12
C ALA A 197 -6.08 -10.88 0.15
N PRO A 198 -7.41 -11.03 0.25
CA PRO A 198 -8.19 -10.47 1.35
C PRO A 198 -7.93 -11.14 2.70
N ASP A 199 -7.46 -12.37 2.69
CA ASP A 199 -7.22 -13.20 3.87
C ASP A 199 -5.77 -13.13 4.39
N THR A 200 -4.90 -12.37 3.73
CA THR A 200 -3.51 -12.19 4.19
C THR A 200 -3.44 -11.24 5.38
N ASP A 201 -2.84 -11.71 6.47
CA ASP A 201 -2.52 -10.84 7.62
C ASP A 201 -1.23 -10.03 7.33
N ILE A 202 -1.42 -8.82 6.81
CA ILE A 202 -0.31 -7.91 6.45
C ILE A 202 0.48 -7.47 7.68
N MET A 203 -0.17 -7.33 8.83
CA MET A 203 0.55 -6.94 10.05
C MET A 203 1.44 -8.07 10.56
N ALA A 204 1.00 -9.32 10.45
CA ALA A 204 1.85 -10.47 10.74
C ALA A 204 3.03 -10.57 9.76
N LEU A 205 2.83 -10.29 8.46
CA LEU A 205 3.91 -10.22 7.49
C LEU A 205 4.89 -9.09 7.83
N LYS A 206 4.42 -7.91 8.20
CA LYS A 206 5.29 -6.79 8.64
C LYS A 206 6.10 -7.15 9.89
N ALA A 207 5.49 -7.83 10.85
CA ALA A 207 6.20 -8.32 12.05
C ALA A 207 7.30 -9.32 11.68
N TYR A 208 7.01 -10.29 10.82
CA TYR A 208 7.99 -11.23 10.28
C TYR A 208 9.15 -10.50 9.57
N LEU A 209 8.87 -9.53 8.71
CA LEU A 209 9.90 -8.75 8.01
C LEU A 209 10.78 -7.95 8.97
N LYS A 210 10.21 -7.41 10.05
CA LYS A 210 10.95 -6.71 11.09
C LYS A 210 11.95 -7.64 11.82
N GLU A 211 11.58 -8.89 12.08
CA GLU A 211 12.48 -9.91 12.65
C GLU A 211 13.66 -10.26 11.70
N GLN A 212 13.50 -9.95 10.40
CA GLN A 212 14.54 -10.11 9.38
C GLN A 212 15.28 -8.79 9.05
N ASP A 213 15.23 -7.81 9.96
CA ASP A 213 15.86 -6.48 9.82
C ASP A 213 15.33 -5.66 8.61
N ILE A 214 14.11 -5.95 8.15
CA ILE A 214 13.45 -5.18 7.08
C ILE A 214 12.42 -4.25 7.71
N GLU A 215 12.70 -2.95 7.65
CA GLU A 215 11.77 -1.93 8.12
C GLU A 215 10.62 -1.73 7.13
N THR A 216 9.39 -1.83 7.64
CA THR A 216 8.14 -1.51 6.92
C THR A 216 7.37 -0.42 7.66
N GLY A 217 6.28 0.09 7.07
CA GLY A 217 5.38 1.02 7.77
C GLY A 217 4.66 0.32 8.93
N HIS A 218 4.96 0.70 10.18
CA HIS A 218 4.29 0.24 11.39
C HIS A 218 3.77 1.45 12.17
N LEU A 219 2.88 1.18 13.13
CA LEU A 219 2.61 2.12 14.20
C LEU A 219 3.89 2.20 15.07
N GLU A 220 4.47 3.37 15.11
CA GLU A 220 5.64 3.66 15.93
C GLU A 220 5.24 4.49 17.13
N THR A 221 5.86 4.21 18.27
CA THR A 221 5.72 5.05 19.45
C THR A 221 6.92 6.02 19.52
N SER A 222 6.66 7.24 19.94
CA SER A 222 7.68 8.23 20.25
C SER A 222 8.06 8.23 21.74
N CYS A 223 7.48 7.33 22.55
CA CYS A 223 7.74 7.21 23.98
C CYS A 223 7.88 5.73 24.37
N GLU A 224 8.66 5.51 25.42
CA GLU A 224 8.82 4.21 26.03
C GLU A 224 7.74 3.99 27.12
N TRP A 225 7.40 2.72 27.40
CA TRP A 225 6.43 2.40 28.45
C TRP A 225 6.74 3.02 29.81
N SER A 226 8.01 3.11 30.15
CA SER A 226 8.51 3.70 31.40
C SER A 226 8.20 5.19 31.59
N GLU A 227 7.85 5.89 30.52
CA GLU A 227 7.53 7.32 30.53
C GLU A 227 6.05 7.57 30.88
N PHE A 228 5.21 6.53 30.86
CA PHE A 228 3.80 6.67 31.24
C PHE A 228 3.61 6.77 32.76
N LYS A 229 2.68 7.61 33.16
CA LYS A 229 2.21 7.66 34.54
C LYS A 229 1.19 6.55 34.79
N LEU A 230 1.65 5.45 35.37
CA LEU A 230 0.84 4.27 35.66
C LEU A 230 -0.05 4.49 36.88
N ASN A 231 -1.22 3.85 36.89
CA ASN A 231 -2.07 3.74 38.09
C ASN A 231 -1.50 2.72 39.09
N SER A 232 -2.19 2.50 40.22
CA SER A 232 -1.78 1.55 41.27
C SER A 232 -1.63 0.11 40.79
N ASP A 233 -2.29 -0.25 39.69
CA ASP A 233 -2.27 -1.60 39.12
C ASP A 233 -1.23 -1.75 37.99
N GLY A 234 -0.39 -0.72 37.76
CA GLY A 234 0.62 -0.72 36.70
C GLY A 234 0.06 -0.55 35.29
N MET A 235 -1.07 0.13 35.16
CA MET A 235 -1.78 0.30 33.89
C MET A 235 -2.05 1.74 33.55
N ILE A 236 -2.30 2.02 32.25
CA ILE A 236 -2.80 3.30 31.75
C ILE A 236 -4.27 3.18 31.34
N PRO A 237 -5.10 4.22 31.57
CA PRO A 237 -6.41 4.32 30.95
C PRO A 237 -6.26 4.70 29.48
N VAL A 238 -7.09 4.12 28.61
CA VAL A 238 -7.08 4.39 27.17
C VAL A 238 -8.49 4.77 26.75
N ILE A 239 -8.65 5.97 26.20
CA ILE A 239 -9.88 6.42 25.56
C ILE A 239 -9.79 6.12 24.08
N VAL A 240 -10.75 5.39 23.56
CA VAL A 240 -10.83 5.03 22.14
C VAL A 240 -11.89 5.89 21.48
N GLN A 241 -11.50 6.53 20.39
CA GLN A 241 -12.38 7.39 19.59
C GLN A 241 -12.43 6.92 18.14
N ASP A 242 -13.59 7.06 17.51
CA ASP A 242 -13.68 6.95 16.06
C ASP A 242 -12.89 8.11 15.43
N TYR A 243 -11.93 7.77 14.55
CA TYR A 243 -11.00 8.77 14.06
C TYR A 243 -11.62 9.73 13.02
N LYS A 244 -12.81 9.41 12.45
CA LYS A 244 -13.55 10.26 11.51
C LYS A 244 -14.52 11.19 12.22
N THR A 245 -15.25 10.67 13.25
CA THR A 245 -16.30 11.42 13.96
C THR A 245 -15.82 11.99 15.27
N ASN A 246 -14.72 11.50 15.82
CA ASN A 246 -14.23 11.75 17.18
C ASN A 246 -15.18 11.28 18.29
N ASP A 247 -16.17 10.45 17.97
CA ASP A 247 -17.05 9.86 18.98
C ASP A 247 -16.26 8.93 19.89
N VAL A 248 -16.45 9.07 21.20
CA VAL A 248 -15.83 8.16 22.18
C VAL A 248 -16.53 6.81 22.11
N LEU A 249 -15.79 5.79 21.71
CA LEU A 249 -16.29 4.42 21.54
C LEU A 249 -16.22 3.63 22.84
N MET A 250 -15.15 3.78 23.61
CA MET A 250 -14.97 3.12 24.91
C MET A 250 -13.80 3.68 25.71
N LEU A 251 -13.77 3.33 26.99
CA LEU A 251 -12.64 3.45 27.89
C LEU A 251 -12.22 2.05 28.35
N ALA A 252 -10.93 1.74 28.31
CA ALA A 252 -10.36 0.50 28.80
C ALA A 252 -8.97 0.75 29.42
N TYR A 253 -8.25 -0.32 29.78
CA TYR A 253 -6.93 -0.23 30.37
C TYR A 253 -5.93 -1.04 29.58
N MET A 254 -4.67 -0.58 29.55
CA MET A 254 -3.53 -1.29 28.99
C MET A 254 -2.45 -1.46 30.06
N ASN A 255 -1.83 -2.63 30.09
CA ASN A 255 -0.51 -2.85 30.64
C ASN A 255 0.54 -2.74 29.54
N GLU A 256 1.80 -2.87 29.86
CA GLU A 256 2.92 -2.80 28.91
C GLU A 256 2.74 -3.76 27.72
N GLU A 257 2.40 -5.01 28.01
CA GLU A 257 2.21 -6.04 26.99
C GLU A 257 1.04 -5.70 26.04
N ALA A 258 -0.08 -5.18 26.56
CA ALA A 258 -1.21 -4.75 25.74
C ALA A 258 -0.84 -3.57 24.82
N PHE A 259 -0.03 -2.64 25.31
CA PHE A 259 0.46 -1.50 24.53
C PHE A 259 1.32 -1.95 23.34
N TYR A 260 2.36 -2.73 23.59
CA TYR A 260 3.23 -3.21 22.51
C TYR A 260 2.52 -4.18 21.56
N THR A 261 1.59 -5.00 22.06
CA THR A 261 0.74 -5.85 21.22
C THR A 261 -0.14 -5.02 20.30
N THR A 262 -0.71 -3.91 20.78
CA THR A 262 -1.49 -2.98 19.95
C THR A 262 -0.65 -2.38 18.83
N LEU A 263 0.58 -1.95 19.11
CA LEU A 263 1.51 -1.41 18.10
C LEU A 263 1.87 -2.47 17.05
N SER A 264 2.11 -3.69 17.49
CA SER A 264 2.49 -4.81 16.61
C SER A 264 1.35 -5.26 15.70
N LEU A 265 0.14 -5.42 16.25
CA LEU A 265 -1.02 -5.94 15.52
C LEU A 265 -1.77 -4.87 14.71
N GLY A 266 -1.58 -3.57 15.04
CA GLY A 266 -2.43 -2.51 14.50
C GLY A 266 -3.90 -2.60 14.94
N LYS A 267 -4.20 -3.42 15.93
CA LYS A 267 -5.53 -3.67 16.49
C LYS A 267 -5.53 -3.39 17.98
N MET A 268 -6.56 -2.68 18.47
CA MET A 268 -6.64 -2.35 19.89
C MET A 268 -6.66 -3.60 20.75
N THR A 269 -5.63 -3.73 21.57
CA THR A 269 -5.47 -4.78 22.58
C THR A 269 -5.45 -4.15 23.95
N TYR A 270 -6.23 -4.70 24.87
CA TYR A 270 -6.42 -4.22 26.23
C TYR A 270 -6.00 -5.29 27.24
N TYR A 271 -5.88 -4.87 28.49
CA TYR A 271 -5.73 -5.79 29.60
C TYR A 271 -7.02 -5.87 30.43
N SER A 272 -7.59 -7.06 30.52
CA SER A 272 -8.79 -7.33 31.31
C SER A 272 -8.42 -7.61 32.76
N ARG A 273 -8.64 -6.65 33.67
CA ARG A 273 -8.37 -6.82 35.10
C ARG A 273 -9.12 -7.98 35.73
N SER A 274 -10.39 -8.16 35.34
CA SER A 274 -11.24 -9.21 35.92
C SER A 274 -10.86 -10.62 35.47
N ARG A 275 -10.31 -10.75 34.26
CA ARG A 275 -9.89 -12.04 33.67
C ARG A 275 -8.40 -12.27 33.79
N ASN A 276 -7.63 -11.22 34.11
CA ASN A 276 -6.18 -11.21 34.20
C ASN A 276 -5.51 -11.70 32.90
N GLU A 277 -5.99 -11.19 31.75
CA GLU A 277 -5.53 -11.59 30.42
C GLU A 277 -5.56 -10.45 29.41
N LEU A 278 -4.77 -10.56 28.35
CA LEU A 278 -4.86 -9.71 27.18
C LEU A 278 -6.19 -9.95 26.45
N TRP A 279 -6.72 -8.88 25.89
CA TRP A 279 -7.95 -8.91 25.12
C TRP A 279 -7.87 -8.01 23.90
N THR A 280 -7.68 -8.57 22.72
CA THR A 280 -7.78 -7.85 21.45
C THR A 280 -9.25 -7.70 21.05
N LYS A 281 -9.70 -6.45 20.91
CA LYS A 281 -11.08 -6.15 20.55
C LYS A 281 -11.41 -6.71 19.18
N GLY A 282 -12.47 -7.51 19.13
CA GLY A 282 -12.96 -8.11 17.89
C GLY A 282 -12.55 -9.57 17.68
N MET A 283 -11.63 -10.15 18.46
CA MET A 283 -11.20 -11.55 18.29
C MET A 283 -12.36 -12.56 18.24
N THR A 284 -13.40 -12.34 19.05
CA THR A 284 -14.56 -13.24 19.12
C THR A 284 -15.70 -12.81 18.18
N SER A 285 -15.88 -11.50 17.98
CA SER A 285 -17.03 -10.95 17.25
C SER A 285 -16.75 -10.58 15.80
N GLY A 286 -15.48 -10.58 15.37
CA GLY A 286 -15.04 -10.05 14.07
C GLY A 286 -14.99 -8.51 13.97
N HIS A 287 -15.52 -7.79 14.98
CA HIS A 287 -15.54 -6.32 14.99
C HIS A 287 -14.26 -5.77 15.62
N TYR A 288 -13.18 -5.76 14.85
CA TYR A 288 -11.90 -5.22 15.27
C TYR A 288 -11.92 -3.69 15.38
N GLN A 289 -11.07 -3.16 16.25
CA GLN A 289 -10.73 -1.75 16.30
C GLN A 289 -9.32 -1.56 15.73
N TYR A 290 -9.24 -1.14 14.47
CA TYR A 290 -7.97 -0.88 13.80
C TYR A 290 -7.43 0.48 14.21
N VAL A 291 -6.16 0.52 14.60
CA VAL A 291 -5.53 1.74 15.11
C VAL A 291 -5.03 2.60 13.95
N LYS A 292 -5.51 3.82 13.89
CA LYS A 292 -5.06 4.82 12.90
C LYS A 292 -4.01 5.78 13.46
N ALA A 293 -4.13 6.13 14.73
CA ALA A 293 -3.18 6.96 15.45
C ALA A 293 -3.27 6.70 16.95
N LEU A 294 -2.18 6.98 17.65
CA LEU A 294 -2.11 7.01 19.09
C LEU A 294 -1.61 8.40 19.52
N SER A 295 -2.23 8.97 20.50
CA SER A 295 -1.79 10.22 21.11
C SER A 295 -1.75 10.07 22.63
N ILE A 296 -0.84 10.80 23.26
CA ILE A 296 -0.65 10.81 24.70
C ILE A 296 -1.07 12.18 25.20
N ASP A 297 -1.86 12.20 26.25
CA ASP A 297 -2.15 13.41 27.02
C ASP A 297 -1.08 13.55 28.12
N CYS A 298 -0.51 14.76 28.26
CA CYS A 298 0.56 15.08 29.22
C CYS A 298 0.05 15.33 30.62
#